data_f007251cb8cf10a6061c2ab4751a5408
#
_entry.id   f007251cb8cf10a6061c2ab4751a5408
#
_cell.length_a   1.000
_cell.length_b   1.000
_cell.length_c   1.000
_cell.angle_alpha   90.00
_cell.angle_beta   90.00
_cell.angle_gamma   90.00
#
_symmetry.space_group_name_H-M   'P 1'
#
loop_
_entity.id
_entity.type
_entity.pdbx_description
1 polymer ?
#
loop_
_entity_poly.entity_id
_entity_poly.type
_entity_poly.pdbx_seq_one_letter_code
_entity_poly.pdbx_strand_id
1 'polypeptide(L)'
;AEKRAQDAKDEMLKAFEASPVTREIDAGAENTVNFSKNLMGIGYGEGSLFGFIGFDQSDNPMELVREYLNASGKIFKTPKTIKSAGQIYYQYKVEIPNVKNLEAMTPMPWEGGRSWIRAIERGISGLGYYLLSNSPRSRSTQGVQASRKLRNATYRPTKYISNIVNAYAKYLQTGKKSKLKK
;
A
#
# COMPACT_ATOMS: atom_id res chain seq x y z
N ALA A 1 -14.77 0.08 -23.82
CA ALA A 1 -13.51 0.47 -23.19
C ALA A 1 -13.75 1.14 -21.84
N GLU A 2 -14.57 2.19 -21.78
CA GLU A 2 -14.87 2.95 -20.56
C GLU A 2 -15.44 2.07 -19.45
N LYS A 3 -16.49 1.26 -19.76
CA LYS A 3 -17.05 0.33 -18.78
C LYS A 3 -15.99 -0.61 -18.20
N ARG A 4 -15.11 -1.19 -19.06
CA ARG A 4 -14.04 -2.07 -18.59
C ARG A 4 -13.07 -1.35 -17.65
N ALA A 5 -12.74 -0.10 -17.94
CA ALA A 5 -11.81 0.63 -17.11
C ALA A 5 -12.45 1.04 -15.77
N GLN A 6 -13.75 1.38 -15.77
CA GLN A 6 -14.47 1.60 -14.53
C GLN A 6 -14.57 0.31 -13.71
N ASP A 7 -14.99 -0.79 -14.31
CA ASP A 7 -15.05 -2.10 -13.63
C ASP A 7 -13.67 -2.50 -13.07
N ALA A 8 -12.57 -2.22 -13.81
CA ALA A 8 -11.22 -2.50 -13.35
C ALA A 8 -10.83 -1.64 -12.16
N LYS A 9 -11.20 -0.35 -12.16
CA LYS A 9 -10.95 0.58 -11.06
C LYS A 9 -11.70 0.15 -9.79
N ASP A 10 -12.97 -0.20 -9.93
CA ASP A 10 -13.78 -0.66 -8.80
C ASP A 10 -13.21 -1.94 -8.18
N GLU A 11 -12.74 -2.87 -9.01
CA GLU A 11 -12.06 -4.08 -8.52
C GLU A 11 -10.70 -3.77 -7.86
N MET A 12 -9.98 -2.78 -8.35
CA MET A 12 -8.72 -2.33 -7.72
C MET A 12 -8.98 -1.77 -6.32
N LEU A 13 -9.95 -0.87 -6.18
CA LEU A 13 -10.33 -0.29 -4.90
C LEU A 13 -10.86 -1.35 -3.94
N LYS A 14 -11.71 -2.25 -4.42
CA LYS A 14 -12.20 -3.38 -3.63
C LYS A 14 -11.08 -4.29 -3.16
N ALA A 15 -10.09 -4.56 -4.01
CA ALA A 15 -8.93 -5.35 -3.66
C ALA A 15 -8.04 -4.65 -2.60
N PHE A 16 -7.93 -3.33 -2.69
CA PHE A 16 -7.23 -2.52 -1.71
C PHE A 16 -7.91 -2.60 -0.34
N GLU A 17 -9.21 -2.36 -0.25
CA GLU A 17 -9.97 -2.42 1.01
C GLU A 17 -10.01 -3.84 1.62
N ALA A 18 -10.08 -4.86 0.77
CA ALA A 18 -10.06 -6.25 1.22
C ALA A 18 -8.66 -6.76 1.63
N SER A 19 -7.61 -5.99 1.36
CA SER A 19 -6.24 -6.39 1.69
C SER A 19 -6.04 -6.53 3.19
N PRO A 20 -5.45 -7.64 3.67
CA PRO A 20 -5.11 -7.77 5.08
C PRO A 20 -4.20 -6.65 5.61
N VAL A 21 -3.29 -6.14 4.77
CA VAL A 21 -2.40 -5.01 5.12
C VAL A 21 -3.21 -3.73 5.33
N THR A 22 -4.12 -3.41 4.40
CA THR A 22 -5.01 -2.23 4.53
C THR A 22 -5.82 -2.32 5.81
N ARG A 23 -6.49 -3.44 6.03
CA ARG A 23 -7.34 -3.67 7.21
C ARG A 23 -6.57 -3.59 8.52
N GLU A 24 -5.34 -4.09 8.56
CA GLU A 24 -4.51 -4.06 9.74
C GLU A 24 -4.07 -2.64 10.10
N ILE A 25 -3.64 -1.86 9.10
CA ILE A 25 -3.23 -0.47 9.32
C ILE A 25 -4.45 0.43 9.61
N ASP A 26 -5.54 0.24 8.89
CA ASP A 26 -6.76 1.03 9.03
C ASP A 26 -7.46 0.83 10.39
N ALA A 27 -7.25 -0.34 11.00
CA ALA A 27 -7.73 -0.61 12.35
C ALA A 27 -7.01 0.22 13.44
N GLY A 28 -5.93 0.93 13.10
CA GLY A 28 -5.29 1.95 13.93
C GLY A 28 -4.48 1.42 15.10
N ALA A 29 -4.21 2.33 16.03
CA ALA A 29 -3.30 2.11 17.16
C ALA A 29 -3.82 1.07 18.17
N GLU A 30 -5.13 0.97 18.33
CA GLU A 30 -5.75 0.02 19.28
C GLU A 30 -5.82 -1.41 18.77
N ASN A 31 -5.53 -1.59 17.48
CA ASN A 31 -5.52 -2.92 16.89
C ASN A 31 -4.30 -3.73 17.36
N THR A 32 -4.57 -4.85 17.98
CA THR A 32 -3.53 -5.79 18.44
C THR A 32 -3.39 -7.02 17.54
N VAL A 33 -4.17 -7.10 16.46
CA VAL A 33 -4.23 -8.27 15.58
C VAL A 33 -3.36 -8.08 14.34
N ASN A 34 -2.46 -9.02 14.12
CA ASN A 34 -1.61 -9.10 12.92
C ASN A 34 -2.35 -9.81 11.77
N PHE A 35 -3.32 -9.14 11.16
CA PHE A 35 -4.12 -9.69 10.05
C PHE A 35 -3.30 -10.06 8.82
N SER A 36 -2.29 -9.28 8.52
CA SER A 36 -1.43 -9.47 7.35
C SER A 36 -0.37 -10.55 7.54
N LYS A 37 -0.17 -11.00 8.78
CA LYS A 37 0.89 -11.95 9.17
C LYS A 37 2.30 -11.51 8.76
N ASN A 38 2.50 -10.20 8.60
CA ASN A 38 3.81 -9.64 8.26
C ASN A 38 4.78 -9.69 9.43
N LEU A 39 4.25 -9.57 10.64
CA LEU A 39 5.01 -9.62 11.87
C LEU A 39 5.00 -11.04 12.41
N MET A 40 6.17 -11.69 12.41
CA MET A 40 6.34 -13.05 12.92
C MET A 40 7.06 -13.02 14.27
N GLY A 41 6.72 -13.95 15.15
CA GLY A 41 7.30 -14.04 16.50
C GLY A 41 6.68 -13.09 17.51
N ILE A 42 5.59 -12.40 17.15
CA ILE A 42 4.76 -11.64 18.08
C ILE A 42 3.68 -12.59 18.59
N GLY A 43 3.45 -12.61 19.90
CA GLY A 43 2.37 -13.35 20.52
C GLY A 43 1.00 -12.86 20.06
N TYR A 44 -0.01 -13.70 20.22
CA TYR A 44 -1.38 -13.35 19.86
C TYR A 44 -1.83 -12.07 20.61
N GLY A 45 -2.27 -11.05 19.87
CA GLY A 45 -2.72 -9.79 20.45
C GLY A 45 -1.62 -8.77 20.77
N GLU A 46 -0.37 -9.00 20.39
CA GLU A 46 0.76 -8.15 20.81
C GLU A 46 1.23 -7.10 19.80
N GLY A 47 0.51 -6.82 18.74
CA GLY A 47 0.91 -5.72 17.85
C GLY A 47 0.30 -5.80 16.47
N SER A 48 0.11 -4.63 15.93
CA SER A 48 -0.34 -4.42 14.56
C SER A 48 0.77 -3.78 13.74
N LEU A 49 0.63 -3.87 12.43
CA LEU A 49 1.51 -3.21 11.50
C LEU A 49 1.50 -1.68 11.67
N PHE A 50 0.36 -1.10 12.07
CA PHE A 50 0.22 0.31 12.39
C PHE A 50 1.23 0.76 13.46
N GLY A 51 1.19 0.13 14.62
CA GLY A 51 2.12 0.45 15.72
C GLY A 51 3.57 0.03 15.42
N PHE A 52 3.76 -1.02 14.61
CA PHE A 52 5.10 -1.46 14.22
C PHE A 52 5.79 -0.48 13.26
N ILE A 53 5.04 0.16 12.37
CA ILE A 53 5.55 1.22 11.50
C ILE A 53 5.80 2.51 12.30
N GLY A 54 5.10 2.71 13.42
CA GLY A 54 5.28 3.86 14.30
C GLY A 54 4.37 5.04 13.94
N PHE A 55 3.18 4.78 13.45
CA PHE A 55 2.15 5.79 13.28
C PHE A 55 1.62 6.26 14.64
N ASP A 56 1.31 7.53 14.75
CA ASP A 56 0.63 8.10 15.92
C ASP A 56 -0.88 7.79 15.88
N GLN A 57 -1.54 7.84 17.04
CA GLN A 57 -2.97 7.53 17.16
C GLN A 57 -3.86 8.42 16.28
N SER A 58 -3.42 9.64 16.00
CA SER A 58 -4.13 10.59 15.14
C SER A 58 -3.86 10.40 13.65
N ASP A 59 -2.91 9.54 13.27
CA ASP A 59 -2.55 9.31 11.88
C ASP A 59 -3.61 8.48 11.15
N ASN A 60 -3.92 8.91 9.93
CA ASN A 60 -4.75 8.13 9.00
C ASN A 60 -4.00 7.84 7.70
N PRO A 61 -3.00 6.94 7.74
CA PRO A 61 -2.12 6.71 6.58
C PRO A 61 -2.85 6.10 5.37
N MET A 62 -4.00 5.45 5.59
CA MET A 62 -4.75 4.82 4.51
C MET A 62 -5.55 5.82 3.67
N GLU A 63 -5.94 6.97 4.23
CA GLU A 63 -6.72 7.99 3.52
C GLU A 63 -6.00 8.50 2.28
N LEU A 64 -4.75 8.89 2.44
CA LEU A 64 -3.90 9.36 1.34
C LEU A 64 -3.77 8.32 0.22
N VAL A 65 -3.66 7.04 0.59
CA VAL A 65 -3.59 5.95 -0.39
C VAL A 65 -4.91 5.77 -1.12
N ARG A 66 -6.05 5.86 -0.40
CA ARG A 66 -7.41 5.83 -0.99
C ARG A 66 -7.61 6.96 -1.99
N GLU A 67 -7.27 8.17 -1.59
CA GLU A 67 -7.39 9.35 -2.46
C GLU A 67 -6.55 9.19 -3.73
N TYR A 68 -5.29 8.76 -3.60
CA TYR A 68 -4.42 8.54 -4.73
C TYR A 68 -4.96 7.48 -5.70
N LEU A 69 -5.39 6.32 -5.19
CA LEU A 69 -5.96 5.26 -6.01
C LEU A 69 -7.28 5.69 -6.67
N ASN A 70 -8.11 6.45 -5.94
CA ASN A 70 -9.34 7.02 -6.49
C ASN A 70 -9.08 8.07 -7.58
N ALA A 71 -8.09 8.91 -7.41
CA ALA A 71 -7.71 9.92 -8.39
C ALA A 71 -7.08 9.30 -9.66
N SER A 72 -6.53 8.09 -9.53
CA SER A 72 -5.89 7.34 -10.61
C SER A 72 -6.93 6.64 -11.51
N GLY A 73 -6.47 6.08 -12.61
CA GLY A 73 -7.34 5.32 -13.52
C GLY A 73 -8.17 6.19 -14.45
N LYS A 74 -7.75 7.44 -14.68
CA LYS A 74 -8.40 8.33 -15.65
C LYS A 74 -8.31 7.77 -17.06
N ILE A 75 -9.42 7.88 -17.80
CA ILE A 75 -9.55 7.39 -19.18
C ILE A 75 -9.58 8.58 -20.11
N PHE A 76 -8.72 8.54 -21.10
CA PHE A 76 -8.67 9.55 -22.14
C PHE A 76 -8.93 8.90 -23.50
N LYS A 77 -9.95 9.39 -24.21
CA LYS A 77 -10.15 9.03 -25.62
C LYS A 77 -9.08 9.73 -26.44
N THR A 78 -8.28 8.98 -27.19
CA THR A 78 -7.29 9.60 -28.09
C THR A 78 -7.98 10.05 -29.38
N PRO A 79 -7.49 11.12 -30.01
CA PRO A 79 -8.05 11.57 -31.30
C PRO A 79 -7.78 10.60 -32.45
N LYS A 80 -6.89 9.62 -32.24
CA LYS A 80 -6.55 8.63 -33.27
C LYS A 80 -7.64 7.56 -33.38
N THR A 81 -8.16 7.38 -34.58
CA THR A 81 -9.05 6.28 -34.95
C THR A 81 -8.33 5.35 -35.93
N ILE A 82 -8.50 4.06 -35.77
CA ILE A 82 -7.99 3.06 -36.70
C ILE A 82 -9.19 2.58 -37.51
N LYS A 83 -9.12 2.69 -38.85
CA LYS A 83 -10.11 2.09 -39.75
C LYS A 83 -9.56 0.77 -40.24
N SER A 84 -10.28 -0.31 -39.98
CA SER A 84 -9.92 -1.65 -40.45
C SER A 84 -11.18 -2.43 -40.80
N ALA A 85 -11.19 -3.08 -41.96
CA ALA A 85 -12.30 -3.90 -42.44
C ALA A 85 -13.70 -3.23 -42.39
N GLY A 86 -13.78 -1.92 -42.69
CA GLY A 86 -15.03 -1.14 -42.62
C GLY A 86 -15.48 -0.74 -41.21
N GLN A 87 -14.73 -1.07 -40.21
CA GLN A 87 -14.99 -0.69 -38.80
C GLN A 87 -14.08 0.43 -38.35
N ILE A 88 -14.62 1.28 -37.46
CA ILE A 88 -13.85 2.38 -36.83
C ILE A 88 -13.56 1.98 -35.41
N TYR A 89 -12.26 1.89 -35.07
CA TYR A 89 -11.80 1.60 -33.72
C TYR A 89 -11.34 2.88 -33.07
N TYR A 90 -11.82 3.13 -31.84
CA TYR A 90 -11.37 4.23 -30.99
C TYR A 90 -10.29 3.75 -30.05
N GLN A 91 -9.22 4.51 -29.95
CA GLN A 91 -8.16 4.24 -28.98
C GLN A 91 -8.44 5.00 -27.67
N TYR A 92 -8.17 4.34 -26.56
CA TYR A 92 -8.26 4.91 -25.24
C TYR A 92 -6.93 4.75 -24.51
N LYS A 93 -6.51 5.81 -23.85
CA LYS A 93 -5.36 5.80 -22.92
C LYS A 93 -5.93 5.73 -21.51
N VAL A 94 -5.48 4.75 -20.74
CA VAL A 94 -5.82 4.64 -19.31
C VAL A 94 -4.57 4.92 -18.51
N GLU A 95 -4.68 5.83 -17.56
CA GLU A 95 -3.60 6.15 -16.64
C GLU A 95 -3.56 5.11 -15.51
N ILE A 96 -2.44 4.39 -15.42
CA ILE A 96 -2.24 3.38 -14.38
C ILE A 96 -1.60 4.06 -13.16
N PRO A 97 -2.05 3.75 -11.92
CA PRO A 97 -1.41 4.28 -10.72
C PRO A 97 0.10 3.99 -10.70
N ASN A 98 0.89 5.02 -10.43
CA ASN A 98 2.34 4.88 -10.35
C ASN A 98 2.75 4.58 -8.91
N VAL A 99 3.22 3.36 -8.65
CA VAL A 99 3.65 2.92 -7.31
C VAL A 99 4.78 3.79 -6.76
N LYS A 100 5.71 4.28 -7.61
CA LYS A 100 6.80 5.17 -7.16
C LYS A 100 6.29 6.52 -6.67
N ASN A 101 5.25 7.08 -7.32
CA ASN A 101 4.65 8.33 -6.86
C ASN A 101 3.98 8.11 -5.49
N LEU A 102 3.30 6.99 -5.33
CA LEU A 102 2.69 6.63 -4.05
C LEU A 102 3.74 6.40 -2.96
N GLU A 103 4.85 5.73 -3.28
CA GLU A 103 5.99 5.59 -2.37
C GLU A 103 6.53 6.96 -1.93
N ALA A 104 6.63 7.93 -2.83
CA ALA A 104 7.09 9.28 -2.51
C ALA A 104 6.14 10.06 -1.59
N MET A 105 4.84 9.77 -1.66
CA MET A 105 3.79 10.41 -0.85
C MET A 105 3.58 9.75 0.52
N THR A 106 4.22 8.63 0.78
CA THR A 106 4.02 7.81 1.97
C THR A 106 5.32 7.64 2.78
N PRO A 107 5.90 8.75 3.30
CA PRO A 107 7.12 8.67 4.09
C PRO A 107 6.88 7.91 5.40
N MET A 108 7.97 7.35 5.96
CA MET A 108 7.92 6.81 7.31
C MET A 108 7.66 7.93 8.33
N PRO A 109 6.85 7.69 9.38
CA PRO A 109 6.55 8.71 10.38
C PRO A 109 7.79 9.27 11.09
N TRP A 110 8.82 8.46 11.24
CA TRP A 110 10.04 8.76 11.99
C TRP A 110 11.28 8.99 11.13
N GLU A 111 11.20 8.78 9.81
CA GLU A 111 12.33 8.95 8.90
C GLU A 111 11.88 9.50 7.55
N GLY A 112 12.29 10.70 7.22
CA GLY A 112 12.11 11.27 5.88
C GLY A 112 12.84 10.47 4.81
N GLY A 113 12.24 10.35 3.63
CA GLY A 113 12.86 9.76 2.44
C GLY A 113 12.66 8.25 2.26
N ARG A 114 12.19 7.52 3.26
CA ARG A 114 11.76 6.12 3.10
C ARG A 114 10.24 6.01 3.16
N SER A 115 9.68 5.22 2.22
CA SER A 115 8.24 4.97 2.18
C SER A 115 7.87 3.76 3.04
N TRP A 116 6.82 3.89 3.84
CA TRP A 116 6.27 2.76 4.59
C TRP A 116 5.64 1.71 3.66
N ILE A 117 5.05 2.09 2.52
CA ILE A 117 4.56 1.12 1.51
C ILE A 117 5.72 0.29 0.96
N ARG A 118 6.81 0.96 0.57
CA ARG A 118 8.01 0.27 0.10
C ARG A 118 8.60 -0.65 1.17
N ALA A 119 8.51 -0.22 2.42
CA ALA A 119 8.94 -1.01 3.55
C ALA A 119 8.16 -2.31 3.73
N ILE A 120 6.84 -2.24 3.61
CA ILE A 120 5.96 -3.41 3.63
C ILE A 120 6.32 -4.38 2.50
N GLU A 121 6.64 -3.87 1.32
CA GLU A 121 6.89 -4.71 0.15
C GLU A 121 8.29 -5.32 0.08
N ARG A 122 9.29 -4.61 0.60
CA ARG A 122 10.70 -5.00 0.45
C ARG A 122 11.38 -5.34 1.76
N GLY A 123 10.76 -5.01 2.87
CA GLY A 123 11.36 -5.06 4.19
C GLY A 123 12.12 -3.79 4.54
N ILE A 124 12.22 -3.49 5.83
CA ILE A 124 13.06 -2.42 6.36
C ILE A 124 13.97 -3.03 7.40
N SER A 125 15.27 -2.86 7.21
CA SER A 125 16.25 -3.14 8.25
C SER A 125 16.04 -2.16 9.41
N GLY A 126 15.90 -2.68 10.61
CA GLY A 126 15.79 -1.85 11.82
C GLY A 126 14.37 -1.55 12.31
N LEU A 127 13.33 -1.92 11.59
CA LEU A 127 11.93 -1.67 11.98
C LEU A 127 11.55 -2.25 13.36
N GLY A 128 12.20 -3.25 13.87
CA GLY A 128 11.96 -3.82 15.21
C GLY A 128 12.75 -3.18 16.36
N TYR A 129 13.45 -2.07 16.09
CA TYR A 129 14.35 -1.44 17.06
C TYR A 129 13.86 -0.07 17.58
N TYR A 130 12.70 0.40 17.13
CA TYR A 130 12.21 1.72 17.52
C TYR A 130 11.15 1.61 18.60
N LEU A 131 11.39 2.30 19.71
CA LEU A 131 10.39 2.58 20.73
C LEU A 131 9.95 4.03 20.56
N LEU A 132 8.65 4.25 20.47
CA LEU A 132 8.09 5.57 20.71
C LEU A 132 8.35 5.94 22.18
N SER A 133 9.35 6.77 22.43
CA SER A 133 9.51 7.44 23.69
C SER A 133 10.20 8.79 23.46
N ASN A 134 9.72 9.80 24.17
CA ASN A 134 10.33 11.12 24.22
C ASN A 134 11.68 11.05 24.96
N SER A 135 12.70 10.52 24.32
CA SER A 135 14.04 10.51 24.89
C SER A 135 14.90 11.60 24.26
N PRO A 136 15.52 12.48 25.06
CA PRO A 136 16.43 13.51 24.57
C PRO A 136 17.70 12.94 23.90
N ARG A 137 17.94 11.63 23.97
CA ARG A 137 19.03 10.93 23.29
C ARG A 137 18.64 10.35 21.94
N SER A 138 17.38 10.46 21.54
CA SER A 138 16.90 10.03 20.23
C SER A 138 17.37 11.02 19.15
N ARG A 139 17.89 10.51 18.03
CA ARG A 139 18.27 11.36 16.89
C ARG A 139 17.06 12.07 16.26
N SER A 140 15.87 11.52 16.41
CA SER A 140 14.61 12.07 15.91
C SER A 140 13.82 12.83 16.96
N THR A 141 14.35 12.98 18.19
CA THR A 141 13.63 13.55 19.35
C THR A 141 12.35 12.83 19.76
N GLN A 142 11.83 11.93 18.93
CA GLN A 142 10.55 11.25 19.12
C GLN A 142 10.66 9.73 19.30
N GLY A 143 11.82 9.12 19.11
CA GLY A 143 11.98 7.68 19.26
C GLY A 143 13.34 7.28 19.83
N VAL A 144 13.38 6.25 20.64
CA VAL A 144 14.60 5.61 21.14
C VAL A 144 14.86 4.36 20.31
N GLN A 145 16.02 4.30 19.69
CA GLN A 145 16.49 3.06 19.10
C GLN A 145 16.94 2.13 20.23
N ALA A 146 16.22 1.03 20.43
CA ALA A 146 16.66 0.02 21.37
C ALA A 146 17.90 -0.72 20.83
N SER A 147 18.86 -0.99 21.68
CA SER A 147 20.05 -1.78 21.33
C SER A 147 19.75 -3.26 21.04
N ARG A 148 18.54 -3.72 21.35
CA ARG A 148 18.03 -5.08 21.08
C ARG A 148 16.69 -5.01 20.37
N LYS A 149 16.42 -5.99 19.48
CA LYS A 149 15.12 -6.16 18.87
C LYS A 149 14.02 -6.21 19.93
N LEU A 150 13.06 -5.31 19.83
CA LEU A 150 11.86 -5.40 20.60
C LEU A 150 11.12 -6.67 20.16
N ARG A 151 10.89 -7.57 21.13
CA ARG A 151 9.99 -8.72 20.99
C ARG A 151 10.38 -9.80 19.98
N ASN A 152 11.60 -10.10 19.66
CA ASN A 152 11.97 -11.16 18.71
C ASN A 152 11.17 -11.19 17.40
N ALA A 153 10.41 -10.14 17.10
CA ALA A 153 9.59 -10.08 15.90
C ALA A 153 10.46 -9.98 14.64
N THR A 154 10.16 -10.80 13.67
CA THR A 154 10.73 -10.70 12.33
C THR A 154 9.66 -10.16 11.38
N TYR A 155 10.08 -9.23 10.52
CA TYR A 155 9.21 -8.68 9.50
C TYR A 155 9.25 -9.54 8.23
N ARG A 156 8.08 -9.90 7.70
CA ARG A 156 7.94 -10.64 6.45
C ARG A 156 7.54 -9.69 5.32
N PRO A 157 8.41 -9.43 4.33
CA PRO A 157 8.06 -8.64 3.16
C PRO A 157 6.83 -9.21 2.45
N THR A 158 5.88 -8.37 2.14
CA THR A 158 4.62 -8.78 1.49
C THR A 158 4.33 -7.86 0.32
N LYS A 159 4.17 -8.45 -0.87
CA LYS A 159 3.71 -7.71 -2.03
C LYS A 159 2.31 -7.18 -1.78
N TYR A 160 2.17 -5.88 -1.76
CA TYR A 160 0.95 -5.17 -1.37
C TYR A 160 0.38 -4.34 -2.53
N ILE A 161 0.71 -3.06 -2.58
CA ILE A 161 0.20 -2.15 -3.61
C ILE A 161 0.65 -2.56 -5.01
N SER A 162 1.89 -3.03 -5.15
CA SER A 162 2.39 -3.49 -6.45
C SER A 162 1.56 -4.64 -7.03
N ASN A 163 1.09 -5.57 -6.19
CA ASN A 163 0.20 -6.65 -6.64
C ASN A 163 -1.17 -6.12 -7.08
N ILE A 164 -1.73 -5.16 -6.34
CA ILE A 164 -3.04 -4.56 -6.65
C ILE A 164 -2.96 -3.80 -7.98
N VAL A 165 -1.95 -2.95 -8.15
CA VAL A 165 -1.74 -2.19 -9.39
C VAL A 165 -1.46 -3.10 -10.59
N ASN A 166 -0.66 -4.15 -10.41
CA ASN A 166 -0.40 -5.12 -11.48
C ASN A 166 -1.67 -5.90 -11.87
N ALA A 167 -2.51 -6.26 -10.92
CA ALA A 167 -3.79 -6.91 -11.19
C ALA A 167 -4.73 -5.98 -11.97
N TYR A 168 -4.78 -4.71 -11.61
CA TYR A 168 -5.51 -3.67 -12.33
C TYR A 168 -5.03 -3.54 -13.78
N ALA A 169 -3.73 -3.38 -13.99
CA ALA A 169 -3.13 -3.28 -15.32
C ALA A 169 -3.45 -4.51 -16.18
N LYS A 170 -3.35 -5.70 -15.61
CA LYS A 170 -3.67 -6.95 -16.30
C LYS A 170 -5.15 -7.05 -16.66
N TYR A 171 -6.04 -6.60 -15.78
CA TYR A 171 -7.48 -6.59 -16.07
C TYR A 171 -7.82 -5.65 -17.22
N LEU A 172 -7.19 -4.46 -17.26
CA LEU A 172 -7.35 -3.53 -18.40
C LEU A 172 -6.93 -4.16 -19.74
N GLN A 173 -5.82 -4.90 -19.74
CA GLN A 173 -5.30 -5.53 -20.95
C GLN A 173 -6.14 -6.73 -21.41
N THR A 174 -6.47 -7.62 -20.50
CA THR A 174 -7.04 -8.94 -20.84
C THR A 174 -8.55 -9.02 -20.66
N GLY A 175 -9.16 -8.12 -19.91
CA GLY A 175 -10.55 -8.19 -19.47
C GLY A 175 -10.85 -9.31 -18.47
N LYS A 176 -9.83 -10.02 -18.01
CA LYS A 176 -9.97 -11.12 -17.04
C LYS A 176 -9.53 -10.69 -15.66
N LYS A 177 -10.38 -10.94 -14.65
CA LYS A 177 -10.03 -10.72 -13.25
C LYS A 177 -8.83 -11.57 -12.86
N SER A 178 -7.79 -10.96 -12.37
CA SER A 178 -6.65 -11.68 -11.80
C SER A 178 -7.02 -12.15 -10.39
N LYS A 179 -6.87 -13.45 -10.11
CA LYS A 179 -6.94 -13.93 -8.72
C LYS A 179 -5.72 -13.35 -8.01
N LEU A 180 -5.93 -12.37 -7.14
CA LEU A 180 -4.91 -11.93 -6.20
C LEU A 180 -4.58 -13.14 -5.33
N LYS A 181 -3.33 -13.58 -5.36
CA LYS A 181 -2.87 -14.62 -4.45
C LYS A 181 -3.04 -14.08 -3.03
N LYS A 182 -3.84 -14.78 -2.23
CA LYS A 182 -3.99 -14.54 -0.79
C LYS A 182 -2.67 -14.76 -0.06
#